data_78af00debf93f60ee01e3a1f47b413e6
#
_entry.id   78af00debf93f60ee01e3a1f47b413e6
#
_cell.length_a   1.000
_cell.length_b   1.000
_cell.length_c   1.000
_cell.angle_alpha   90.00
_cell.angle_beta   90.00
_cell.angle_gamma   90.00
#
_symmetry.space_group_name_H-M   'P 1'
#
loop_
_entity.id
_entity.type
_entity.pdbx_description
1 polymer ?
#
loop_
_entity_poly.entity_id
_entity_poly.type
_entity_poly.pdbx_seq_one_letter_code
_entity_poly.pdbx_strand_id
1 'polypeptide(L)'
;TCFKSKRSTVGSGVYSIFRYIAFCVNALGRGFYQNEKMSFHFDKSGRCKDDRVFADNDLIVMYLVAWRIAVASRLSCDRNENVRTANRKRKFKTMDHDPKSIKVMKFGGTSVGSPAMIKHVARLISNEEPKLVVLSAMSGTTNALAAIAAELSRGNISGASDDIGTLESKYLETAGQLYFSEGSAEKARRHIRDSFSLLKGVAERPFSSVEEKIVLAQGELIVTMLMHLYLAETGVHSMLLPALEFMRTDKNGEPDMRFIRRNARKAVNRYPHNRIFITQGYICRNAAGEVDNLQRGGSDYTASLLGAALDASEIQIWTDIDGLHNNDPRVVSSTVPVRRLTFDEASKLAHFGAKILHPTCILPAKLRNIPVRLLDTMDPSAPGTLISDLADAGRVKAVAAKDGVVHVKIRSMHKIPGYRLLDKVFHSFARTRTSVDLDAVSDNEISLATDNRECLSEILDGLSPYADIAVEENMTIVCVVGDLKRNDKSFRHKIIDSLRKIPLRMISYGDNCDVSFVLRCADKKKALEALNSSCVLQ
;
A
#
# COMPACT_ATOMS: atom_id res chain seq x y z
N THR A 1 29.24 0.14 50.08
CA THR A 1 27.89 0.39 50.55
C THR A 1 26.99 0.79 49.40
N CYS A 2 25.99 -0.02 49.17
CA CYS A 2 24.76 0.25 48.41
C CYS A 2 24.81 0.28 46.89
N PHE A 3 24.76 -0.92 46.31
CA PHE A 3 24.08 -1.18 45.04
C PHE A 3 23.01 -2.24 45.30
N LYS A 4 21.76 -1.85 45.33
CA LYS A 4 20.63 -2.78 45.27
C LYS A 4 19.49 -2.20 44.41
N SER A 5 19.07 -3.00 43.43
CA SER A 5 17.71 -3.17 42.96
C SER A 5 17.09 -2.09 42.05
N LYS A 6 17.11 -2.38 40.75
CA LYS A 6 16.02 -2.09 39.81
C LYS A 6 15.84 -3.28 38.87
N ARG A 7 15.24 -4.32 39.40
CA ARG A 7 14.60 -5.40 38.60
C ARG A 7 13.29 -5.74 39.30
N SER A 8 12.19 -5.11 38.94
CA SER A 8 10.83 -5.63 39.18
C SER A 8 9.76 -4.62 38.79
N THR A 9 9.48 -4.46 37.48
CA THR A 9 8.23 -3.76 37.09
C THR A 9 7.65 -4.31 35.78
N VAL A 10 8.23 -5.34 35.16
CA VAL A 10 7.68 -5.98 33.97
C VAL A 10 6.84 -7.23 34.31
N GLY A 11 7.05 -7.82 35.48
CA GLY A 11 6.35 -9.05 35.90
C GLY A 11 4.93 -8.85 36.42
N SER A 12 4.58 -7.67 36.99
CA SER A 12 3.28 -7.44 37.63
C SER A 12 2.15 -7.15 36.63
N GLY A 13 2.48 -6.53 35.48
CA GLY A 13 1.49 -6.21 34.45
C GLY A 13 0.96 -7.46 33.72
N VAL A 14 1.82 -8.42 33.45
CA VAL A 14 1.45 -9.68 32.79
C VAL A 14 0.59 -10.55 33.74
N TYR A 15 0.90 -10.58 35.05
CA TYR A 15 0.11 -11.33 36.02
C TYR A 15 -1.30 -10.75 36.24
N SER A 16 -1.47 -9.43 36.15
CA SER A 16 -2.79 -8.79 36.23
C SER A 16 -3.63 -9.09 34.99
N ILE A 17 -3.04 -9.16 33.80
CA ILE A 17 -3.73 -9.48 32.55
C ILE A 17 -4.23 -10.93 32.57
N PHE A 18 -3.41 -11.89 33.02
CA PHE A 18 -3.85 -13.28 33.16
C PHE A 18 -4.96 -13.48 34.19
N ARG A 19 -4.93 -12.77 35.32
CA ARG A 19 -6.02 -12.76 36.31
C ARG A 19 -7.32 -12.17 35.75
N TYR A 20 -7.21 -11.13 34.94
CA TYR A 20 -8.40 -10.51 34.31
C TYR A 20 -9.00 -11.39 33.22
N ILE A 21 -8.18 -12.05 32.43
CA ILE A 21 -8.62 -13.04 31.43
C ILE A 21 -9.29 -14.24 32.12
N ALA A 22 -8.69 -14.77 33.17
CA ALA A 22 -9.29 -15.85 33.96
C ALA A 22 -10.61 -15.43 34.66
N PHE A 23 -10.74 -14.18 35.07
CA PHE A 23 -11.97 -13.62 35.62
C PHE A 23 -13.06 -13.45 34.56
N CYS A 24 -12.72 -12.99 33.36
CA CYS A 24 -13.67 -12.84 32.25
C CYS A 24 -14.15 -14.20 31.72
N VAL A 25 -13.27 -15.18 31.62
CA VAL A 25 -13.62 -16.56 31.24
C VAL A 25 -14.56 -17.19 32.29
N ASN A 26 -14.31 -16.98 33.59
CA ASN A 26 -15.20 -17.44 34.65
C ASN A 26 -16.55 -16.69 34.71
N ALA A 27 -16.57 -15.41 34.32
CA ALA A 27 -17.80 -14.61 34.28
C ALA A 27 -18.69 -14.98 33.08
N LEU A 28 -18.07 -15.28 31.91
CA LEU A 28 -18.80 -15.72 30.71
C LEU A 28 -19.22 -17.21 30.80
N GLY A 29 -18.45 -18.04 31.51
CA GLY A 29 -18.77 -19.47 31.72
C GLY A 29 -19.92 -19.71 32.66
N ARG A 30 -20.26 -18.77 33.53
CA ARG A 30 -21.40 -18.92 34.46
C ARG A 30 -22.78 -18.84 33.81
N GLY A 31 -22.87 -18.39 32.57
CA GLY A 31 -24.15 -18.29 31.84
C GLY A 31 -24.52 -19.51 31.00
N PHE A 32 -23.63 -20.48 30.78
CA PHE A 32 -23.83 -21.52 29.76
C PHE A 32 -23.66 -22.98 30.19
N TYR A 33 -23.15 -23.29 31.41
CA TYR A 33 -23.04 -24.67 31.87
C TYR A 33 -23.41 -24.80 33.36
N GLN A 34 -24.62 -25.20 33.64
CA GLN A 34 -24.96 -25.90 34.88
C GLN A 34 -24.52 -27.37 34.71
N ASN A 35 -23.56 -27.77 35.52
CA ASN A 35 -22.97 -29.09 35.70
C ASN A 35 -21.61 -29.30 34.99
N GLU A 36 -20.55 -28.79 35.62
CA GLU A 36 -19.30 -29.50 35.92
C GLU A 36 -18.29 -28.48 36.46
N LYS A 37 -17.79 -28.74 37.67
CA LYS A 37 -16.71 -27.95 38.28
C LYS A 37 -15.38 -28.33 37.60
N MET A 38 -14.90 -27.53 36.64
CA MET A 38 -13.55 -27.62 36.18
C MET A 38 -12.66 -26.66 36.98
N SER A 39 -11.71 -27.21 37.74
CA SER A 39 -10.66 -26.44 38.41
C SER A 39 -9.35 -26.69 37.66
N PHE A 40 -8.74 -25.65 37.11
CA PHE A 40 -7.42 -25.74 36.48
C PHE A 40 -6.32 -25.53 37.51
N HIS A 41 -5.34 -26.44 37.55
CA HIS A 41 -4.16 -26.35 38.42
C HIS A 41 -2.92 -26.01 37.57
N PHE A 42 -2.29 -24.90 37.90
CA PHE A 42 -1.04 -24.47 37.25
C PHE A 42 0.15 -24.66 38.20
N ASP A 43 1.30 -25.00 37.64
CA ASP A 43 2.54 -25.07 38.38
C ASP A 43 3.15 -23.66 38.63
N LYS A 44 4.23 -23.58 39.41
CA LYS A 44 4.91 -22.31 39.71
C LYS A 44 5.57 -21.63 38.49
N SER A 45 5.65 -22.33 37.34
CA SER A 45 6.15 -21.80 36.07
C SER A 45 5.03 -21.39 35.11
N GLY A 46 3.74 -21.54 35.50
CA GLY A 46 2.57 -21.17 34.68
C GLY A 46 2.16 -22.21 33.65
N ARG A 47 2.58 -23.48 33.77
CA ARG A 47 2.14 -24.59 32.91
C ARG A 47 0.95 -25.31 33.52
N CYS A 48 -0.05 -25.64 32.69
CA CYS A 48 -1.20 -26.45 33.09
C CYS A 48 -0.76 -27.91 33.28
N LYS A 49 -1.20 -28.54 34.38
CA LYS A 49 -0.81 -29.89 34.75
C LYS A 49 -1.75 -30.98 34.17
N ASP A 50 -2.82 -30.59 33.47
CA ASP A 50 -3.75 -31.55 32.90
C ASP A 50 -3.52 -31.73 31.38
N ASP A 51 -2.94 -32.86 31.00
CA ASP A 51 -2.65 -33.30 29.62
C ASP A 51 -3.87 -33.88 28.89
N ARG A 52 -5.09 -33.38 29.12
CA ARG A 52 -6.29 -33.86 28.42
C ARG A 52 -6.94 -32.78 27.58
N VAL A 53 -6.63 -32.86 26.28
CA VAL A 53 -7.49 -32.52 25.13
C VAL A 53 -7.91 -31.07 25.01
N PHE A 54 -7.05 -30.28 24.38
CA PHE A 54 -7.53 -29.27 23.43
C PHE A 54 -6.82 -29.52 22.11
N ALA A 55 -7.60 -29.76 21.04
CA ALA A 55 -7.06 -29.74 19.69
C ALA A 55 -6.53 -28.34 19.40
N ASP A 56 -5.38 -28.24 18.75
CA ASP A 56 -4.62 -26.99 18.48
C ASP A 56 -5.45 -25.83 17.87
N ASN A 57 -6.63 -26.12 17.32
CA ASN A 57 -7.50 -25.14 16.69
C ASN A 57 -8.32 -24.28 17.68
N ASP A 58 -8.68 -24.79 18.85
CA ASP A 58 -9.47 -24.05 19.84
C ASP A 58 -8.65 -22.96 20.55
N LEU A 59 -7.33 -23.18 20.68
CA LEU A 59 -6.41 -22.19 21.22
C LEU A 59 -6.23 -20.99 20.30
N ILE A 60 -6.23 -21.16 18.99
CA ILE A 60 -6.06 -20.09 18.00
C ILE A 60 -7.31 -19.19 17.98
N VAL A 61 -8.51 -19.77 18.04
CA VAL A 61 -9.76 -19.00 18.09
C VAL A 61 -9.86 -18.21 19.38
N MET A 62 -9.50 -18.79 20.52
CA MET A 62 -9.42 -18.07 21.80
C MET A 62 -8.37 -16.96 21.78
N TYR A 63 -7.22 -17.15 21.12
CA TYR A 63 -6.20 -16.11 20.95
C TYR A 63 -6.69 -14.96 20.08
N LEU A 64 -7.40 -15.22 18.99
CA LEU A 64 -7.93 -14.18 18.10
C LEU A 64 -9.06 -13.38 18.75
N VAL A 65 -9.95 -14.03 19.51
CA VAL A 65 -10.99 -13.35 20.27
C VAL A 65 -10.40 -12.55 21.43
N ALA A 66 -9.44 -13.10 22.18
CA ALA A 66 -8.74 -12.40 23.25
C ALA A 66 -7.89 -11.22 22.72
N TRP A 67 -7.29 -11.36 21.55
CA TRP A 67 -6.54 -10.28 20.89
C TRP A 67 -7.46 -9.14 20.42
N ARG A 68 -8.64 -9.45 19.83
CA ARG A 68 -9.65 -8.42 19.47
C ARG A 68 -10.19 -7.69 20.70
N ILE A 69 -10.46 -8.41 21.80
CA ILE A 69 -10.91 -7.82 23.06
C ILE A 69 -9.80 -6.97 23.70
N ALA A 70 -8.54 -7.42 23.65
CA ALA A 70 -7.39 -6.69 24.18
C ALA A 70 -7.06 -5.43 23.36
N VAL A 71 -7.24 -5.47 22.04
CA VAL A 71 -7.10 -4.29 21.17
C VAL A 71 -8.22 -3.31 21.40
N ALA A 72 -9.47 -3.76 21.52
CA ALA A 72 -10.62 -2.92 21.81
C ALA A 72 -10.53 -2.28 23.21
N SER A 73 -10.02 -3.00 24.23
CA SER A 73 -9.85 -2.47 25.59
C SER A 73 -8.65 -1.54 25.73
N ARG A 74 -7.54 -1.75 24.99
CA ARG A 74 -6.44 -0.77 24.90
C ARG A 74 -6.90 0.56 24.31
N LEU A 75 -7.72 0.52 23.26
CA LEU A 75 -8.27 1.73 22.64
C LEU A 75 -9.27 2.47 23.55
N SER A 76 -9.87 1.81 24.56
CA SER A 76 -10.78 2.46 25.52
C SER A 76 -10.08 2.95 26.79
N CYS A 77 -8.99 2.32 27.22
CA CYS A 77 -8.27 2.70 28.44
C CYS A 77 -7.34 3.91 28.22
N ASP A 78 -6.73 4.06 27.05
CA ASP A 78 -5.91 5.23 26.71
C ASP A 78 -6.70 6.54 26.54
N ARG A 79 -8.04 6.47 26.47
CA ARG A 79 -8.91 7.66 26.34
C ARG A 79 -9.21 8.39 27.65
N ASN A 80 -9.08 7.76 28.81
CA ASN A 80 -9.50 8.39 30.05
C ASN A 80 -8.37 9.01 30.91
N GLU A 81 -7.11 8.66 30.70
CA GLU A 81 -5.99 9.27 31.41
C GLU A 81 -5.31 10.42 30.68
N ASN A 82 -5.42 10.50 29.35
CA ASN A 82 -4.75 11.54 28.56
C ASN A 82 -5.53 12.85 28.42
N VAL A 83 -6.78 12.93 28.84
CA VAL A 83 -7.59 14.17 28.72
C VAL A 83 -7.30 15.16 29.86
N ARG A 84 -6.73 14.74 30.99
CA ARG A 84 -6.46 15.63 32.14
C ARG A 84 -5.04 16.18 32.28
N THR A 85 -4.07 15.67 31.53
CA THR A 85 -2.67 16.12 31.60
C THR A 85 -2.12 16.78 30.32
N ALA A 86 -2.86 16.78 29.22
CA ALA A 86 -2.41 17.33 27.93
C ALA A 86 -2.65 18.84 27.75
N ASN A 87 -3.21 19.55 28.76
CA ASN A 87 -3.37 21.02 28.70
C ASN A 87 -2.15 21.79 29.22
N ARG A 88 -0.99 21.15 29.37
CA ARG A 88 0.28 21.81 29.63
C ARG A 88 1.13 21.82 28.35
N LYS A 89 1.01 22.90 27.60
CA LYS A 89 2.06 23.46 26.71
C LYS A 89 2.80 22.41 25.83
N ARG A 90 2.13 21.74 24.90
CA ARG A 90 2.79 21.44 23.64
C ARG A 90 2.90 22.78 22.89
N LYS A 91 4.02 23.48 23.06
CA LYS A 91 4.52 24.37 22.03
C LYS A 91 4.46 23.57 20.73
N PHE A 92 3.64 23.98 19.79
CA PHE A 92 3.77 23.59 18.40
C PHE A 92 5.22 23.93 18.03
N LYS A 93 6.09 22.92 18.05
CA LYS A 93 7.32 22.98 17.30
C LYS A 93 6.82 22.98 15.85
N THR A 94 6.69 24.17 15.26
CA THR A 94 6.81 24.32 13.82
C THR A 94 7.97 23.41 13.44
N MET A 95 7.75 22.43 12.58
CA MET A 95 8.83 21.64 12.02
C MET A 95 9.69 22.61 11.22
N ASP A 96 10.64 23.26 11.89
CA ASP A 96 11.78 23.84 11.22
C ASP A 96 12.49 22.64 10.59
N HIS A 97 12.26 22.46 9.30
CA HIS A 97 12.96 21.45 8.52
C HIS A 97 14.45 21.73 8.67
N ASP A 98 15.18 20.79 9.25
CA ASP A 98 16.64 20.85 9.21
C ASP A 98 17.03 21.01 7.72
N PRO A 99 17.66 22.11 7.30
CA PRO A 99 17.99 22.36 5.90
C PRO A 99 18.92 21.29 5.29
N LYS A 100 19.36 20.33 6.09
CA LYS A 100 20.16 19.17 5.67
C LYS A 100 19.35 17.90 5.41
N SER A 101 18.02 17.87 5.65
CA SER A 101 17.25 16.65 5.42
C SER A 101 16.94 16.44 3.93
N ILE A 102 17.22 15.23 3.45
CA ILE A 102 17.03 14.85 2.04
C ILE A 102 15.53 14.77 1.68
N LYS A 103 15.13 15.26 0.49
CA LYS A 103 13.83 14.96 -0.13
C LYS A 103 13.92 13.71 -0.98
N VAL A 104 12.87 12.91 -0.99
CA VAL A 104 12.75 11.79 -1.94
C VAL A 104 11.74 12.18 -3.00
N MET A 105 12.17 12.21 -4.27
CA MET A 105 11.34 12.60 -5.42
C MET A 105 11.18 11.40 -6.35
N LYS A 106 9.95 10.92 -6.55
CA LYS A 106 9.69 9.83 -7.50
C LYS A 106 9.02 10.39 -8.76
N PHE A 107 9.53 9.99 -9.92
CA PHE A 107 8.92 10.33 -11.21
C PHE A 107 8.39 9.06 -11.88
N GLY A 108 7.13 9.14 -12.33
CA GLY A 108 6.43 8.05 -13.03
C GLY A 108 6.94 7.87 -14.48
N GLY A 109 6.52 6.80 -15.12
CA GLY A 109 6.91 6.50 -16.50
C GLY A 109 6.49 7.57 -17.50
N THR A 110 5.34 8.22 -17.31
CA THR A 110 4.89 9.37 -18.10
C THR A 110 5.81 10.56 -17.95
N SER A 111 6.30 10.81 -16.73
CA SER A 111 7.22 11.91 -16.41
C SER A 111 8.61 11.75 -17.04
N VAL A 112 9.01 10.54 -17.44
CA VAL A 112 10.30 10.25 -18.11
C VAL A 112 10.11 9.54 -19.46
N GLY A 113 8.90 9.62 -20.04
CA GLY A 113 8.45 8.85 -21.19
C GLY A 113 9.02 9.29 -22.54
N SER A 114 9.71 10.42 -22.62
CA SER A 114 10.32 10.95 -23.85
C SER A 114 11.56 11.77 -23.53
N PRO A 115 12.42 12.06 -24.54
CA PRO A 115 13.56 12.95 -24.37
C PRO A 115 13.19 14.32 -23.81
N ALA A 116 12.09 14.90 -24.27
CA ALA A 116 11.60 16.19 -23.78
C ALA A 116 11.21 16.13 -22.30
N MET A 117 10.57 15.04 -21.87
CA MET A 117 10.18 14.82 -20.49
C MET A 117 11.40 14.56 -19.58
N ILE A 118 12.38 13.78 -20.04
CA ILE A 118 13.66 13.59 -19.31
C ILE A 118 14.36 14.94 -19.10
N LYS A 119 14.44 15.79 -20.15
CA LYS A 119 14.98 17.15 -20.05
C LYS A 119 14.20 18.02 -19.09
N HIS A 120 12.88 17.89 -19.06
CA HIS A 120 12.01 18.63 -18.15
C HIS A 120 12.24 18.22 -16.70
N VAL A 121 12.23 16.92 -16.40
CA VAL A 121 12.52 16.39 -15.06
C VAL A 121 13.93 16.78 -14.61
N ALA A 122 14.93 16.71 -15.49
CA ALA A 122 16.29 17.15 -15.18
C ALA A 122 16.32 18.59 -14.68
N ARG A 123 15.58 19.51 -15.32
CA ARG A 123 15.45 20.91 -14.85
C ARG A 123 14.79 21.01 -13.47
N LEU A 124 13.75 20.21 -13.19
CA LEU A 124 13.05 20.21 -11.90
C LEU A 124 13.97 19.77 -10.74
N ILE A 125 14.86 18.82 -11.00
CA ILE A 125 15.75 18.27 -9.96
C ILE A 125 17.08 19.03 -9.81
N SER A 126 17.41 19.96 -10.73
CA SER A 126 18.72 20.64 -10.78
C SER A 126 18.90 21.77 -9.76
N ASN A 127 18.01 21.92 -8.77
CA ASN A 127 18.18 22.89 -7.69
C ASN A 127 19.13 22.38 -6.58
N GLU A 128 19.59 23.28 -5.70
CA GLU A 128 20.59 23.03 -4.65
C GLU A 128 20.10 22.18 -3.45
N GLU A 129 18.82 21.83 -3.38
CA GLU A 129 18.29 21.03 -2.28
C GLU A 129 18.78 19.57 -2.36
N PRO A 130 19.20 18.95 -1.23
CA PRO A 130 19.56 17.55 -1.22
C PRO A 130 18.35 16.66 -1.55
N LYS A 131 18.49 15.77 -2.54
CA LYS A 131 17.40 14.90 -2.99
C LYS A 131 17.86 13.53 -3.46
N LEU A 132 17.00 12.54 -3.25
CA LEU A 132 17.10 11.22 -3.85
C LEU A 132 15.97 11.07 -4.87
N VAL A 133 16.32 10.94 -6.12
CA VAL A 133 15.40 10.82 -7.26
C VAL A 133 15.20 9.34 -7.57
N VAL A 134 13.96 8.88 -7.50
CA VAL A 134 13.54 7.51 -7.85
C VAL A 134 12.84 7.55 -9.19
N LEU A 135 13.39 6.87 -10.20
CA LEU A 135 12.81 6.85 -11.54
C LEU A 135 12.15 5.49 -11.83
N SER A 136 10.99 5.55 -12.46
CA SER A 136 10.36 4.40 -13.13
C SER A 136 10.93 4.22 -14.53
N ALA A 137 10.68 3.07 -15.14
CA ALA A 137 10.91 2.87 -16.57
C ALA A 137 10.14 3.90 -17.42
N MET A 138 10.58 4.17 -18.63
CA MET A 138 9.85 5.00 -19.60
C MET A 138 8.46 4.42 -19.88
N SER A 139 7.50 5.29 -20.16
CA SER A 139 6.12 4.89 -20.48
C SER A 139 6.07 3.79 -21.55
N GLY A 140 5.27 2.74 -21.26
CA GLY A 140 5.10 1.57 -22.12
C GLY A 140 6.21 0.52 -22.00
N THR A 141 7.37 0.83 -21.42
CA THR A 141 8.51 -0.12 -21.32
C THR A 141 8.19 -1.32 -20.43
N THR A 142 7.56 -1.11 -19.28
CA THR A 142 7.22 -2.22 -18.36
C THR A 142 6.27 -3.23 -19.05
N ASN A 143 5.29 -2.74 -19.82
CA ASN A 143 4.39 -3.60 -20.57
C ASN A 143 5.13 -4.35 -21.70
N ALA A 144 6.04 -3.68 -22.42
CA ALA A 144 6.85 -4.32 -23.46
C ALA A 144 7.76 -5.42 -22.86
N LEU A 145 8.44 -5.13 -21.74
CA LEU A 145 9.27 -6.13 -21.05
C LEU A 145 8.43 -7.30 -20.50
N ALA A 146 7.21 -7.04 -20.03
CA ALA A 146 6.31 -8.10 -19.61
C ALA A 146 5.82 -8.96 -20.79
N ALA A 147 5.58 -8.37 -21.96
CA ALA A 147 5.27 -9.11 -23.17
C ALA A 147 6.44 -9.99 -23.62
N ILE A 148 7.67 -9.45 -23.65
CA ILE A 148 8.90 -10.21 -23.91
C ILE A 148 9.02 -11.40 -22.95
N ALA A 149 8.86 -11.18 -21.65
CA ALA A 149 8.93 -12.23 -20.64
C ALA A 149 7.85 -13.32 -20.86
N ALA A 150 6.65 -12.92 -21.25
CA ALA A 150 5.54 -13.84 -21.56
C ALA A 150 5.85 -14.70 -22.82
N GLU A 151 6.43 -14.11 -23.87
CA GLU A 151 6.85 -14.85 -25.05
C GLU A 151 7.98 -15.84 -24.72
N LEU A 152 8.97 -15.44 -23.93
CA LEU A 152 10.05 -16.33 -23.46
C LEU A 152 9.53 -17.47 -22.60
N SER A 153 8.55 -17.21 -21.73
CA SER A 153 7.91 -18.23 -20.90
C SER A 153 7.15 -19.28 -21.72
N ARG A 154 6.63 -18.90 -22.90
CA ARG A 154 5.98 -19.80 -23.86
C ARG A 154 6.94 -20.51 -24.80
N GLY A 155 8.25 -20.18 -24.74
CA GLY A 155 9.26 -20.70 -25.66
C GLY A 155 9.25 -20.05 -27.04
N ASN A 156 8.54 -18.92 -27.25
CA ASN A 156 8.51 -18.18 -28.51
C ASN A 156 9.71 -17.22 -28.60
N ILE A 157 10.89 -17.77 -28.87
CA ILE A 157 12.15 -16.99 -28.93
C ILE A 157 12.12 -15.99 -30.08
N SER A 158 11.51 -16.34 -31.21
CA SER A 158 11.43 -15.43 -32.38
C SER A 158 10.62 -14.19 -32.05
N GLY A 159 9.39 -14.35 -31.51
CA GLY A 159 8.54 -13.22 -31.11
C GLY A 159 9.21 -12.34 -30.06
N ALA A 160 9.83 -12.97 -29.04
CA ALA A 160 10.58 -12.23 -28.02
C ALA A 160 11.75 -11.43 -28.64
N SER A 161 12.47 -12.00 -29.62
CA SER A 161 13.58 -11.31 -30.30
C SER A 161 13.12 -10.08 -31.09
N ASP A 162 11.97 -10.17 -31.77
CA ASP A 162 11.38 -9.06 -32.52
C ASP A 162 10.95 -7.92 -31.58
N ASP A 163 10.31 -8.27 -30.45
CA ASP A 163 9.90 -7.31 -29.42
C ASP A 163 11.12 -6.65 -28.76
N ILE A 164 12.20 -7.42 -28.46
CA ILE A 164 13.46 -6.90 -27.95
C ILE A 164 14.06 -5.91 -28.94
N GLY A 165 14.12 -6.22 -30.23
CA GLY A 165 14.64 -5.35 -31.29
C GLY A 165 13.84 -4.04 -31.41
N THR A 166 12.53 -4.13 -31.32
CA THR A 166 11.62 -2.98 -31.37
C THR A 166 11.86 -2.04 -30.16
N LEU A 167 11.97 -2.61 -28.97
CA LEU A 167 12.20 -1.84 -27.76
C LEU A 167 13.62 -1.23 -27.75
N GLU A 168 14.64 -1.95 -28.19
CA GLU A 168 16.01 -1.46 -28.36
C GLU A 168 16.07 -0.23 -29.28
N SER A 169 15.39 -0.32 -30.44
CA SER A 169 15.32 0.78 -31.41
C SER A 169 14.72 2.04 -30.80
N LYS A 170 13.63 1.90 -30.05
CA LYS A 170 13.00 3.02 -29.32
C LYS A 170 13.98 3.71 -28.35
N TYR A 171 14.77 2.94 -27.60
CA TYR A 171 15.73 3.51 -26.64
C TYR A 171 16.93 4.15 -27.34
N LEU A 172 17.41 3.58 -28.45
CA LEU A 172 18.49 4.16 -29.27
C LEU A 172 18.04 5.48 -29.90
N GLU A 173 16.81 5.57 -30.41
CA GLU A 173 16.21 6.81 -30.91
C GLU A 173 16.12 7.86 -29.78
N THR A 174 15.61 7.45 -28.60
CA THR A 174 15.56 8.32 -27.43
C THR A 174 16.94 8.89 -27.08
N ALA A 175 17.99 8.06 -27.08
CA ALA A 175 19.35 8.52 -26.81
C ALA A 175 19.85 9.50 -27.88
N GLY A 176 19.52 9.28 -29.15
CA GLY A 176 19.86 10.19 -30.25
C GLY A 176 19.26 11.58 -30.13
N GLN A 177 18.07 11.69 -29.53
CA GLN A 177 17.35 12.96 -29.34
C GLN A 177 17.63 13.64 -27.97
N LEU A 178 18.18 12.89 -27.01
CA LEU A 178 18.36 13.37 -25.64
C LEU A 178 19.59 14.25 -25.49
N TYR A 179 20.72 13.81 -26.03
CA TYR A 179 22.05 14.42 -25.82
C TYR A 179 22.44 15.43 -26.89
N PHE A 180 23.31 16.40 -26.51
CA PHE A 180 23.85 17.40 -27.41
C PHE A 180 25.22 16.95 -27.97
N SER A 181 26.02 16.23 -27.16
CA SER A 181 27.34 15.75 -27.52
C SER A 181 27.31 14.30 -27.97
N GLU A 182 28.06 13.99 -29.04
CA GLU A 182 28.22 12.61 -29.52
C GLU A 182 28.84 11.70 -28.44
N GLY A 183 29.74 12.27 -27.62
CA GLY A 183 30.37 11.52 -26.53
C GLY A 183 29.40 11.01 -25.46
N SER A 184 28.39 11.83 -25.08
CA SER A 184 27.32 11.43 -24.15
C SER A 184 26.34 10.47 -24.80
N ALA A 185 25.97 10.74 -26.06
CA ALA A 185 25.11 9.89 -26.86
C ALA A 185 25.67 8.47 -27.01
N GLU A 186 26.99 8.36 -27.32
CA GLU A 186 27.62 7.04 -27.48
C GLU A 186 27.75 6.26 -26.18
N LYS A 187 27.99 6.94 -25.03
CA LYS A 187 27.95 6.29 -23.72
C LYS A 187 26.54 5.72 -23.43
N ALA A 188 25.50 6.49 -23.74
CA ALA A 188 24.14 6.05 -23.59
C ALA A 188 23.78 4.87 -24.51
N ARG A 189 24.13 4.95 -25.79
CA ARG A 189 23.93 3.85 -26.76
C ARG A 189 24.65 2.58 -26.33
N ARG A 190 25.89 2.68 -25.82
CA ARG A 190 26.63 1.53 -25.29
C ARG A 190 25.85 0.88 -24.14
N HIS A 191 25.44 1.65 -23.17
CA HIS A 191 24.66 1.12 -22.03
C HIS A 191 23.35 0.47 -22.46
N ILE A 192 22.64 1.06 -23.44
CA ILE A 192 21.43 0.48 -24.03
C ILE A 192 21.78 -0.86 -24.68
N ARG A 193 22.77 -0.92 -25.56
CA ARG A 193 23.18 -2.16 -26.23
C ARG A 193 23.60 -3.25 -25.24
N ASP A 194 24.32 -2.90 -24.18
CA ASP A 194 24.71 -3.84 -23.11
C ASP A 194 23.46 -4.43 -22.41
N SER A 195 22.48 -3.60 -22.08
CA SER A 195 21.22 -4.04 -21.49
C SER A 195 20.41 -4.95 -22.43
N PHE A 196 20.33 -4.60 -23.72
CA PHE A 196 19.63 -5.40 -24.71
C PHE A 196 20.39 -6.68 -25.10
N SER A 197 21.71 -6.68 -25.06
CA SER A 197 22.52 -7.89 -25.20
C SER A 197 22.27 -8.87 -24.06
N LEU A 198 22.10 -8.37 -22.83
CA LEU A 198 21.68 -9.19 -21.70
C LEU A 198 20.30 -9.81 -21.94
N LEU A 199 19.32 -9.06 -22.44
CA LEU A 199 17.98 -9.58 -22.77
C LEU A 199 18.04 -10.68 -23.83
N LYS A 200 18.84 -10.48 -24.90
CA LYS A 200 19.07 -11.49 -25.94
C LYS A 200 19.72 -12.75 -25.36
N GLY A 201 20.72 -12.59 -24.47
CA GLY A 201 21.37 -13.72 -23.79
C GLY A 201 20.44 -14.46 -22.79
N VAL A 202 19.44 -13.79 -22.23
CA VAL A 202 18.39 -14.45 -21.41
C VAL A 202 17.49 -15.31 -22.31
N ALA A 203 17.17 -14.85 -23.52
CA ALA A 203 16.34 -15.60 -24.47
C ALA A 203 16.98 -16.92 -24.94
N GLU A 204 18.30 -17.05 -24.84
CA GLU A 204 19.04 -18.27 -25.22
C GLU A 204 19.16 -19.30 -24.10
N ARG A 205 18.61 -19.05 -22.92
CA ARG A 205 18.72 -19.90 -21.72
C ARG A 205 17.36 -20.39 -21.28
N PRO A 206 17.30 -21.44 -20.42
CA PRO A 206 16.04 -21.80 -19.76
C PRO A 206 15.47 -20.60 -19.02
N PHE A 207 14.21 -20.27 -19.32
CA PHE A 207 13.55 -19.10 -18.76
C PHE A 207 12.82 -19.48 -17.45
N SER A 208 13.15 -18.82 -16.37
CA SER A 208 12.55 -19.03 -15.04
C SER A 208 12.00 -17.71 -14.49
N SER A 209 11.39 -17.79 -13.30
CA SER A 209 10.92 -16.59 -12.60
C SER A 209 12.05 -15.61 -12.23
N VAL A 210 13.30 -16.06 -12.12
CA VAL A 210 14.46 -15.20 -11.86
C VAL A 210 14.82 -14.41 -13.13
N GLU A 211 14.86 -15.07 -14.29
CA GLU A 211 15.09 -14.42 -15.58
C GLU A 211 13.98 -13.41 -15.89
N GLU A 212 12.71 -13.73 -15.58
CA GLU A 212 11.60 -12.78 -15.70
C GLU A 212 11.88 -11.48 -14.92
N LYS A 213 12.33 -11.58 -13.67
CA LYS A 213 12.65 -10.41 -12.85
C LYS A 213 13.81 -9.60 -13.41
N ILE A 214 14.83 -10.26 -13.98
CA ILE A 214 15.96 -9.62 -14.65
C ILE A 214 15.49 -8.85 -15.89
N VAL A 215 14.61 -9.45 -16.71
CA VAL A 215 14.01 -8.79 -17.87
C VAL A 215 13.24 -7.55 -17.44
N LEU A 216 12.34 -7.67 -16.47
CA LEU A 216 11.50 -6.57 -16.00
C LEU A 216 12.30 -5.41 -15.38
N ALA A 217 13.51 -5.66 -14.87
CA ALA A 217 14.35 -4.64 -14.24
C ALA A 217 15.03 -3.70 -15.26
N GLN A 218 15.14 -4.07 -16.54
CA GLN A 218 15.96 -3.32 -17.50
C GLN A 218 15.45 -1.90 -17.76
N GLY A 219 14.14 -1.69 -17.69
CA GLY A 219 13.55 -0.38 -17.95
C GLY A 219 14.07 0.72 -17.00
N GLU A 220 14.07 0.44 -15.70
CA GLU A 220 14.55 1.35 -14.67
C GLU A 220 16.08 1.53 -14.73
N LEU A 221 16.82 0.46 -15.03
CA LEU A 221 18.27 0.52 -15.17
C LEU A 221 18.69 1.44 -16.31
N ILE A 222 18.03 1.32 -17.47
CA ILE A 222 18.36 2.15 -18.64
C ILE A 222 17.99 3.61 -18.37
N VAL A 223 16.77 3.92 -17.92
CA VAL A 223 16.31 5.30 -17.77
C VAL A 223 17.10 6.07 -16.72
N THR A 224 17.50 5.43 -15.63
CA THR A 224 18.32 6.09 -14.59
C THR A 224 19.72 6.44 -15.10
N MET A 225 20.30 5.60 -15.93
CA MET A 225 21.59 5.91 -16.59
C MET A 225 21.42 7.04 -17.60
N LEU A 226 20.36 7.03 -18.43
CA LEU A 226 20.09 8.12 -19.36
C LEU A 226 19.96 9.46 -18.65
N MET A 227 19.22 9.53 -17.55
CA MET A 227 19.08 10.74 -16.75
C MET A 227 20.42 11.19 -16.15
N HIS A 228 21.19 10.25 -15.60
CA HIS A 228 22.49 10.55 -15.00
C HIS A 228 23.48 11.13 -16.03
N LEU A 229 23.56 10.52 -17.22
CA LEU A 229 24.43 11.01 -18.31
C LEU A 229 23.97 12.38 -18.83
N TYR A 230 22.65 12.64 -18.91
CA TYR A 230 22.12 13.93 -19.33
C TYR A 230 22.45 15.03 -18.32
N LEU A 231 22.29 14.77 -17.01
CA LEU A 231 22.69 15.73 -15.98
C LEU A 231 24.19 16.04 -16.04
N ALA A 232 25.02 15.01 -16.22
CA ALA A 232 26.49 15.21 -16.37
C ALA A 232 26.82 16.07 -17.60
N GLU A 233 26.13 15.87 -18.72
CA GLU A 233 26.32 16.70 -19.92
C GLU A 233 25.94 18.16 -19.72
N THR A 234 24.87 18.41 -18.91
CA THR A 234 24.42 19.76 -18.58
C THR A 234 25.18 20.42 -17.41
N GLY A 235 26.28 19.78 -16.95
CA GLY A 235 27.08 20.27 -15.83
C GLY A 235 26.49 20.08 -14.44
N VAL A 236 25.40 19.33 -14.31
CA VAL A 236 24.75 19.05 -13.04
C VAL A 236 25.34 17.79 -12.41
N HIS A 237 25.99 17.94 -11.25
CA HIS A 237 26.57 16.81 -10.52
C HIS A 237 25.50 15.94 -9.88
N SER A 238 25.39 14.70 -10.33
CA SER A 238 24.53 13.68 -9.74
C SER A 238 25.31 12.41 -9.45
N MET A 239 24.78 11.55 -8.57
CA MET A 239 25.34 10.23 -8.28
C MET A 239 24.29 9.17 -8.52
N LEU A 240 24.57 8.21 -9.40
CA LEU A 240 23.73 7.04 -9.61
C LEU A 240 24.01 6.02 -8.51
N LEU A 241 22.99 5.69 -7.72
CA LEU A 241 23.03 4.70 -6.66
C LEU A 241 22.25 3.45 -7.11
N PRO A 242 22.90 2.31 -7.35
CA PRO A 242 22.20 1.09 -7.77
C PRO A 242 21.24 0.58 -6.67
N ALA A 243 19.96 0.49 -6.98
CA ALA A 243 18.95 0.03 -6.01
C ALA A 243 19.26 -1.38 -5.46
N LEU A 244 19.84 -2.25 -6.27
CA LEU A 244 20.25 -3.60 -5.88
C LEU A 244 21.31 -3.65 -4.76
N GLU A 245 21.98 -2.54 -4.42
CA GLU A 245 22.90 -2.47 -3.29
C GLU A 245 22.18 -2.31 -1.95
N PHE A 246 20.96 -1.76 -1.93
CA PHE A 246 20.28 -1.40 -0.69
C PHE A 246 18.77 -1.75 -0.65
N MET A 247 18.16 -2.10 -1.77
CA MET A 247 16.77 -2.57 -1.78
C MET A 247 16.75 -4.10 -1.68
N ARG A 248 16.05 -4.63 -0.66
CA ARG A 248 15.93 -6.07 -0.42
C ARG A 248 14.59 -6.42 0.22
N THR A 249 14.03 -7.56 -0.19
CA THR A 249 12.91 -8.22 0.50
C THR A 249 13.42 -9.35 1.39
N ASP A 250 12.63 -9.72 2.40
CA ASP A 250 12.87 -10.88 3.25
C ASP A 250 12.34 -12.18 2.58
N LYS A 251 12.42 -13.30 3.31
CA LYS A 251 11.94 -14.62 2.84
C LYS A 251 10.43 -14.69 2.58
N ASN A 252 9.65 -13.74 3.08
CA ASN A 252 8.21 -13.65 2.85
C ASN A 252 7.86 -12.69 1.70
N GLY A 253 8.85 -12.09 1.04
CA GLY A 253 8.67 -11.06 0.01
C GLY A 253 8.41 -9.66 0.56
N GLU A 254 8.48 -9.46 1.89
CA GLU A 254 8.27 -8.17 2.53
C GLU A 254 9.59 -7.36 2.58
N PRO A 255 9.54 -6.00 2.49
CA PRO A 255 10.74 -5.18 2.54
C PRO A 255 11.56 -5.34 3.82
N ASP A 256 12.82 -5.71 3.71
CA ASP A 256 13.77 -5.75 4.84
C ASP A 256 14.20 -4.33 5.22
N MET A 257 13.38 -3.64 5.99
CA MET A 257 13.63 -2.25 6.40
C MET A 257 14.93 -2.05 7.18
N ARG A 258 15.44 -3.08 7.87
CA ARG A 258 16.73 -2.99 8.58
C ARG A 258 17.89 -2.95 7.60
N PHE A 259 17.85 -3.81 6.60
CA PHE A 259 18.84 -3.85 5.52
C PHE A 259 18.77 -2.57 4.68
N ILE A 260 17.58 -2.19 4.24
CA ILE A 260 17.35 -1.00 3.40
C ILE A 260 17.89 0.25 4.12
N ARG A 261 17.49 0.48 5.36
CA ARG A 261 17.94 1.65 6.14
C ARG A 261 19.45 1.73 6.29
N ARG A 262 20.08 0.62 6.66
CA ARG A 262 21.54 0.56 6.84
C ARG A 262 22.28 0.86 5.55
N ASN A 263 21.89 0.20 4.46
CA ASN A 263 22.63 0.25 3.22
C ASN A 263 22.31 1.50 2.39
N ALA A 264 21.08 2.01 2.37
CA ALA A 264 20.74 3.27 1.71
C ALA A 264 21.47 4.45 2.38
N ARG A 265 21.53 4.51 3.71
CA ARG A 265 22.32 5.52 4.43
C ARG A 265 23.82 5.41 4.10
N LYS A 266 24.35 4.19 4.07
CA LYS A 266 25.75 3.97 3.68
C LYS A 266 26.01 4.44 2.25
N ALA A 267 25.11 4.17 1.31
CA ALA A 267 25.23 4.58 -0.09
C ALA A 267 25.24 6.11 -0.24
N VAL A 268 24.30 6.81 0.40
CA VAL A 268 24.23 8.28 0.38
C VAL A 268 25.47 8.90 1.07
N ASN A 269 25.84 8.42 2.25
CA ASN A 269 26.95 8.97 3.04
C ASN A 269 28.33 8.71 2.39
N ARG A 270 28.43 7.80 1.41
CA ARG A 270 29.66 7.61 0.63
C ARG A 270 30.02 8.85 -0.20
N TYR A 271 29.03 9.69 -0.50
CA TYR A 271 29.19 10.87 -1.35
C TYR A 271 28.65 12.14 -0.66
N PRO A 272 29.29 12.62 0.42
CA PRO A 272 28.73 13.66 1.30
C PRO A 272 28.64 15.05 0.63
N HIS A 273 29.32 15.25 -0.49
CA HIS A 273 29.29 16.52 -1.24
C HIS A 273 28.25 16.51 -2.38
N ASN A 274 27.68 15.35 -2.70
CA ASN A 274 26.64 15.28 -3.71
C ASN A 274 25.28 15.66 -3.10
N ARG A 275 24.50 16.40 -3.88
CA ARG A 275 23.14 16.82 -3.50
C ARG A 275 22.07 16.06 -4.26
N ILE A 276 22.38 15.56 -5.44
CA ILE A 276 21.43 14.83 -6.30
C ILE A 276 21.87 13.38 -6.41
N PHE A 277 21.04 12.50 -5.89
CA PHE A 277 21.17 11.06 -6.03
C PHE A 277 20.07 10.53 -6.94
N ILE A 278 20.38 9.59 -7.81
CA ILE A 278 19.42 8.93 -8.71
C ILE A 278 19.44 7.45 -8.41
N THR A 279 18.28 6.83 -8.34
CA THR A 279 18.16 5.38 -8.16
C THR A 279 16.96 4.82 -8.91
N GLN A 280 16.99 3.52 -9.15
CA GLN A 280 15.90 2.77 -9.75
C GLN A 280 14.75 2.61 -8.77
N GLY A 281 13.52 2.80 -9.24
CA GLY A 281 12.33 2.31 -8.59
C GLY A 281 12.10 0.84 -8.88
N TYR A 282 11.12 0.21 -8.23
CA TYR A 282 10.60 -1.11 -8.52
C TYR A 282 11.55 -2.29 -8.23
N ILE A 283 12.83 -2.21 -8.59
CA ILE A 283 13.78 -3.31 -8.50
C ILE A 283 14.40 -3.46 -7.11
N CYS A 284 14.62 -4.71 -6.71
CA CYS A 284 15.25 -5.07 -5.43
C CYS A 284 16.01 -6.40 -5.56
N ARG A 285 16.57 -6.89 -4.45
CA ARG A 285 17.00 -8.27 -4.30
C ARG A 285 16.02 -9.03 -3.40
N ASN A 286 15.84 -10.31 -3.63
CA ASN A 286 15.15 -11.19 -2.69
C ASN A 286 16.09 -11.61 -1.52
N ALA A 287 15.58 -12.42 -0.61
CA ALA A 287 16.35 -12.92 0.53
C ALA A 287 17.57 -13.79 0.14
N ALA A 288 17.53 -14.44 -1.02
CA ALA A 288 18.64 -15.23 -1.58
C ALA A 288 19.71 -14.35 -2.27
N GLY A 289 19.42 -13.06 -2.46
CA GLY A 289 20.31 -12.11 -3.13
C GLY A 289 20.13 -12.04 -4.64
N GLU A 290 19.13 -12.72 -5.19
CA GLU A 290 18.77 -12.67 -6.62
C GLU A 290 18.01 -11.39 -6.95
N VAL A 291 18.00 -10.99 -8.21
CA VAL A 291 17.20 -9.86 -8.68
C VAL A 291 15.72 -10.19 -8.51
N ASP A 292 14.99 -9.25 -7.93
CA ASP A 292 13.56 -9.33 -7.72
C ASP A 292 12.93 -7.96 -7.89
N ASN A 293 11.61 -7.91 -7.93
CA ASN A 293 10.85 -6.70 -8.15
C ASN A 293 9.82 -6.52 -7.03
N LEU A 294 9.70 -5.29 -6.54
CA LEU A 294 8.59 -4.92 -5.66
C LEU A 294 7.28 -5.04 -6.45
N GLN A 295 6.24 -5.52 -5.79
CA GLN A 295 4.93 -5.72 -6.42
C GLN A 295 4.28 -4.39 -6.84
N ARG A 296 2.97 -4.37 -7.09
CA ARG A 296 2.21 -3.20 -7.56
C ARG A 296 2.58 -1.90 -6.82
N GLY A 297 2.67 -0.81 -7.56
CA GLY A 297 3.14 0.48 -7.05
C GLY A 297 4.64 0.54 -6.81
N GLY A 298 5.43 -0.41 -7.36
CA GLY A 298 6.82 -0.68 -7.02
C GLY A 298 7.72 0.54 -6.91
N SER A 299 7.68 1.49 -7.85
CA SER A 299 8.51 2.71 -7.76
C SER A 299 8.02 3.70 -6.69
N ASP A 300 6.71 3.83 -6.47
CA ASP A 300 6.13 4.64 -5.38
C ASP A 300 6.48 4.00 -4.04
N TYR A 301 6.43 2.66 -3.98
CA TYR A 301 6.82 1.92 -2.79
C TYR A 301 8.32 2.08 -2.50
N THR A 302 9.18 2.00 -3.52
CA THR A 302 10.62 2.30 -3.39
C THR A 302 10.84 3.70 -2.78
N ALA A 303 10.14 4.72 -3.28
CA ALA A 303 10.26 6.09 -2.77
C ALA A 303 9.82 6.20 -1.29
N SER A 304 8.74 5.54 -0.93
CA SER A 304 8.23 5.53 0.45
C SER A 304 9.18 4.79 1.41
N LEU A 305 9.70 3.63 1.00
CA LEU A 305 10.69 2.86 1.77
C LEU A 305 11.99 3.64 1.98
N LEU A 306 12.49 4.29 0.91
CA LEU A 306 13.71 5.10 0.98
C LEU A 306 13.48 6.39 1.78
N GLY A 307 12.31 7.03 1.66
CA GLY A 307 11.92 8.13 2.51
C GLY A 307 11.97 7.76 3.99
N ALA A 308 11.36 6.62 4.35
CA ALA A 308 11.39 6.09 5.71
C ALA A 308 12.79 5.65 6.17
N ALA A 309 13.63 5.13 5.27
CA ALA A 309 14.99 4.68 5.57
C ALA A 309 15.94 5.84 5.84
N LEU A 310 15.79 6.94 5.10
CA LEU A 310 16.66 8.12 5.16
C LEU A 310 16.13 9.19 6.13
N ASP A 311 14.95 8.99 6.74
CA ASP A 311 14.22 10.00 7.51
C ASP A 311 14.06 11.31 6.71
N ALA A 312 13.51 11.16 5.49
CA ALA A 312 13.35 12.25 4.55
C ALA A 312 12.44 13.36 5.10
N SER A 313 12.67 14.61 4.66
CA SER A 313 11.80 15.74 5.02
C SER A 313 10.43 15.67 4.36
N GLU A 314 10.39 15.17 3.12
CA GLU A 314 9.17 15.01 2.32
C GLU A 314 9.41 13.92 1.27
N ILE A 315 8.37 13.16 0.94
CA ILE A 315 8.32 12.26 -0.21
C ILE A 315 7.43 12.91 -1.25
N GLN A 316 7.94 13.15 -2.45
CA GLN A 316 7.21 13.73 -3.56
C GLN A 316 6.96 12.67 -4.63
N ILE A 317 5.70 12.50 -5.02
CA ILE A 317 5.27 11.61 -6.10
C ILE A 317 4.81 12.49 -7.25
N TRP A 318 5.64 12.56 -8.29
CA TRP A 318 5.40 13.33 -9.50
C TRP A 318 4.70 12.46 -10.54
N THR A 319 3.58 12.94 -11.05
CA THR A 319 2.69 12.25 -11.98
C THR A 319 2.18 13.23 -13.05
N ASP A 320 1.16 12.87 -13.79
CA ASP A 320 0.53 13.65 -14.86
C ASP A 320 -0.81 14.28 -14.44
N ILE A 321 -1.03 14.44 -13.14
CA ILE A 321 -2.22 15.09 -12.58
C ILE A 321 -1.84 16.04 -11.44
N ASP A 322 -2.64 17.09 -11.25
CA ASP A 322 -2.42 18.18 -10.28
C ASP A 322 -2.77 17.82 -8.82
N GLY A 323 -2.78 16.52 -8.51
CA GLY A 323 -3.11 15.97 -7.21
C GLY A 323 -4.26 14.95 -7.27
N LEU A 324 -4.71 14.50 -6.11
CA LEU A 324 -5.88 13.63 -5.99
C LEU A 324 -7.14 14.50 -6.10
N HIS A 325 -8.07 14.13 -6.99
CA HIS A 325 -9.35 14.78 -7.12
C HIS A 325 -10.39 14.22 -6.16
N ASN A 326 -11.36 15.04 -5.82
CA ASN A 326 -12.47 14.67 -4.94
C ASN A 326 -13.41 13.62 -5.53
N ASN A 327 -13.28 13.31 -6.82
CA ASN A 327 -13.99 12.26 -7.54
C ASN A 327 -13.20 11.86 -8.80
N ASP A 328 -13.62 10.82 -9.51
CA ASP A 328 -12.99 10.43 -10.78
C ASP A 328 -13.37 11.41 -11.92
N PRO A 329 -12.43 12.23 -12.43
CA PRO A 329 -12.73 13.21 -13.48
C PRO A 329 -13.17 12.59 -14.80
N ARG A 330 -12.94 11.30 -15.01
CA ARG A 330 -13.41 10.57 -16.20
C ARG A 330 -14.91 10.24 -16.13
N VAL A 331 -15.50 10.28 -14.93
CA VAL A 331 -16.91 9.95 -14.68
C VAL A 331 -17.71 11.19 -14.32
N VAL A 332 -17.15 12.08 -13.53
CA VAL A 332 -17.76 13.31 -13.01
C VAL A 332 -16.98 14.50 -13.54
N SER A 333 -17.62 15.39 -14.31
CA SER A 333 -16.96 16.52 -14.94
C SER A 333 -16.57 17.66 -14.00
N SER A 334 -17.25 17.79 -12.85
CA SER A 334 -17.05 18.89 -11.89
C SER A 334 -16.22 18.43 -10.70
N THR A 335 -14.99 17.95 -10.96
CA THR A 335 -14.08 17.56 -9.89
C THR A 335 -13.10 18.67 -9.53
N VAL A 336 -12.65 18.68 -8.27
CA VAL A 336 -11.64 19.62 -7.77
C VAL A 336 -10.53 18.89 -7.04
N PRO A 337 -9.28 19.37 -7.09
CA PRO A 337 -8.18 18.76 -6.36
C PRO A 337 -8.35 18.84 -4.84
N VAL A 338 -8.13 17.74 -4.15
CA VAL A 338 -8.10 17.66 -2.69
C VAL A 338 -6.71 18.10 -2.22
N ARG A 339 -6.62 19.20 -1.50
CA ARG A 339 -5.33 19.78 -1.10
C ARG A 339 -4.66 19.09 0.08
N ARG A 340 -5.45 18.49 0.99
CA ARG A 340 -4.93 17.81 2.19
C ARG A 340 -5.71 16.54 2.49
N LEU A 341 -4.98 15.48 2.80
CA LEU A 341 -5.51 14.20 3.27
C LEU A 341 -4.70 13.72 4.47
N THR A 342 -5.34 12.98 5.36
CA THR A 342 -4.62 12.16 6.32
C THR A 342 -4.06 10.90 5.63
N PHE A 343 -3.09 10.23 6.25
CA PHE A 343 -2.60 8.95 5.76
C PHE A 343 -3.71 7.89 5.68
N ASP A 344 -4.65 7.89 6.63
CA ASP A 344 -5.76 6.94 6.64
C ASP A 344 -6.76 7.23 5.52
N GLU A 345 -7.13 8.49 5.31
CA GLU A 345 -7.97 8.90 4.18
C GLU A 345 -7.34 8.53 2.83
N ALA A 346 -6.05 8.83 2.64
CA ALA A 346 -5.33 8.50 1.42
C ALA A 346 -5.24 6.98 1.20
N SER A 347 -5.02 6.18 2.25
CA SER A 347 -4.99 4.72 2.19
C SER A 347 -6.34 4.14 1.78
N LYS A 348 -7.45 4.66 2.31
CA LYS A 348 -8.80 4.24 1.94
C LYS A 348 -9.12 4.57 0.48
N LEU A 349 -8.83 5.80 0.05
CA LEU A 349 -9.03 6.20 -1.35
C LEU A 349 -8.22 5.34 -2.32
N ALA A 350 -6.96 5.05 -1.98
CA ALA A 350 -6.10 4.19 -2.78
C ALA A 350 -6.62 2.74 -2.84
N HIS A 351 -7.16 2.21 -1.74
CA HIS A 351 -7.73 0.85 -1.69
C HIS A 351 -9.00 0.74 -2.55
N PHE A 352 -9.85 1.76 -2.53
CA PHE A 352 -11.13 1.77 -3.23
C PHE A 352 -11.09 2.44 -4.60
N GLY A 353 -9.93 2.52 -5.25
CA GLY A 353 -9.84 2.78 -6.69
C GLY A 353 -9.31 4.15 -7.11
N ALA A 354 -8.88 5.00 -6.18
CA ALA A 354 -8.11 6.19 -6.54
C ALA A 354 -6.71 5.75 -6.98
N LYS A 355 -6.50 5.59 -8.29
CA LYS A 355 -5.30 4.96 -8.90
C LYS A 355 -4.00 5.78 -8.80
N ILE A 356 -3.93 6.77 -7.92
CA ILE A 356 -2.79 7.71 -7.85
C ILE A 356 -1.65 7.14 -7.00
N LEU A 357 -1.99 6.40 -5.93
CA LEU A 357 -1.03 5.73 -5.05
C LEU A 357 -1.52 4.32 -4.74
N HIS A 358 -0.59 3.37 -4.60
CA HIS A 358 -0.94 2.07 -4.04
C HIS A 358 -0.99 2.16 -2.50
N PRO A 359 -1.95 1.51 -1.81
CA PRO A 359 -2.09 1.59 -0.34
C PRO A 359 -0.80 1.25 0.42
N THR A 360 -0.03 0.26 -0.05
CA THR A 360 1.25 -0.14 0.57
C THR A 360 2.29 0.97 0.55
N CYS A 361 2.22 1.91 -0.41
CA CYS A 361 3.17 3.02 -0.54
C CYS A 361 3.01 4.07 0.58
N ILE A 362 1.85 4.11 1.24
CA ILE A 362 1.55 5.10 2.28
C ILE A 362 2.12 4.66 3.64
N LEU A 363 2.12 3.35 3.92
CA LEU A 363 2.45 2.82 5.25
C LEU A 363 3.86 3.19 5.75
N PRO A 364 4.96 3.06 4.97
CA PRO A 364 6.29 3.44 5.45
C PRO A 364 6.40 4.92 5.84
N ALA A 365 5.77 5.81 5.04
CA ALA A 365 5.71 7.24 5.31
C ALA A 365 4.90 7.54 6.58
N LYS A 366 3.72 6.92 6.73
CA LYS A 366 2.87 7.03 7.92
C LYS A 366 3.60 6.62 9.19
N LEU A 367 4.29 5.46 9.19
CA LEU A 367 5.02 4.95 10.37
C LEU A 367 6.16 5.88 10.82
N ARG A 368 6.64 6.75 9.95
CA ARG A 368 7.71 7.72 10.23
C ARG A 368 7.21 9.16 10.28
N ASN A 369 5.91 9.35 10.09
CA ASN A 369 5.28 10.67 9.99
C ASN A 369 5.98 11.60 8.98
N ILE A 370 6.33 11.05 7.81
CA ILE A 370 6.95 11.80 6.71
C ILE A 370 5.83 12.23 5.76
N PRO A 371 5.65 13.53 5.50
CA PRO A 371 4.63 14.00 4.58
C PRO A 371 4.89 13.47 3.16
N VAL A 372 3.81 13.08 2.48
CA VAL A 372 3.83 12.69 1.07
C VAL A 372 3.07 13.72 0.26
N ARG A 373 3.67 14.21 -0.81
CA ARG A 373 3.05 15.19 -1.71
C ARG A 373 2.91 14.61 -3.12
N LEU A 374 1.70 14.69 -3.65
CA LEU A 374 1.40 14.38 -5.05
C LEU A 374 1.50 15.65 -5.86
N LEU A 375 2.27 15.62 -6.95
CA LEU A 375 2.58 16.81 -7.76
C LEU A 375 2.44 16.50 -9.25
N ASP A 376 2.06 17.53 -10.01
CA ASP A 376 2.03 17.45 -11.47
C ASP A 376 3.42 17.76 -12.05
N THR A 377 3.92 16.83 -12.87
CA THR A 377 5.19 17.03 -13.58
C THR A 377 5.09 18.16 -14.61
N MET A 378 3.91 18.38 -15.21
CA MET A 378 3.70 19.39 -16.25
C MET A 378 3.38 20.77 -15.68
N ASP A 379 2.81 20.83 -14.47
CA ASP A 379 2.61 22.08 -13.72
C ASP A 379 3.24 21.99 -12.32
N PRO A 380 4.56 22.22 -12.21
CA PRO A 380 5.26 22.20 -10.93
C PRO A 380 4.83 23.30 -9.96
N SER A 381 4.10 24.32 -10.45
CA SER A 381 3.56 25.41 -9.62
C SER A 381 2.26 25.03 -8.91
N ALA A 382 1.57 23.99 -9.38
CA ALA A 382 0.37 23.48 -8.74
C ALA A 382 0.70 22.95 -7.32
N PRO A 383 -0.10 23.30 -6.30
CA PRO A 383 0.19 22.93 -4.91
C PRO A 383 0.04 21.43 -4.65
N GLY A 384 -0.59 20.68 -5.56
CA GLY A 384 -0.81 19.26 -5.45
C GLY A 384 -1.67 18.83 -4.26
N THR A 385 -1.51 17.59 -3.82
CA THR A 385 -2.15 17.03 -2.61
C THR A 385 -1.11 16.69 -1.56
N LEU A 386 -1.24 17.24 -0.36
CA LEU A 386 -0.39 16.89 0.79
C LEU A 386 -1.07 15.81 1.64
N ILE A 387 -0.36 14.71 1.88
CA ILE A 387 -0.77 13.60 2.76
C ILE A 387 0.10 13.65 4.01
N SER A 388 -0.51 13.82 5.19
CA SER A 388 0.19 13.94 6.48
C SER A 388 -0.74 13.55 7.64
N ASP A 389 -0.27 13.59 8.87
CA ASP A 389 -1.14 13.38 10.05
C ASP A 389 -2.12 14.53 10.32
N LEU A 390 -1.93 15.68 9.67
CA LEU A 390 -2.78 16.85 9.87
C LEU A 390 -4.02 16.78 8.99
N ALA A 391 -5.19 16.67 9.63
CA ALA A 391 -6.49 16.68 8.97
C ALA A 391 -7.13 18.07 8.99
N ASP A 392 -7.85 18.40 7.91
CA ASP A 392 -8.89 19.43 7.97
C ASP A 392 -10.15 18.75 8.53
N ALA A 393 -10.69 19.26 9.64
CA ALA A 393 -11.83 18.67 10.33
C ALA A 393 -13.16 18.86 9.58
N GLY A 394 -14.08 17.89 9.71
CA GLY A 394 -15.51 18.09 9.46
C GLY A 394 -15.97 18.10 8.01
N ARG A 395 -15.23 17.49 7.04
CA ARG A 395 -15.62 17.47 5.62
C ARG A 395 -15.52 16.09 4.98
N VAL A 396 -16.45 15.79 4.07
CA VAL A 396 -16.23 14.78 3.04
C VAL A 396 -15.16 15.32 2.09
N LYS A 397 -14.12 14.55 1.83
CA LYS A 397 -12.99 15.00 1.02
C LYS A 397 -13.03 14.44 -0.39
N ALA A 398 -13.35 13.17 -0.51
CA ALA A 398 -13.37 12.50 -1.80
C ALA A 398 -14.28 11.27 -1.80
N VAL A 399 -14.64 10.87 -3.02
CA VAL A 399 -15.36 9.63 -3.31
C VAL A 399 -14.50 8.82 -4.28
N ALA A 400 -14.27 7.55 -3.96
CA ALA A 400 -13.60 6.61 -4.85
C ALA A 400 -14.54 5.47 -5.23
N ALA A 401 -14.28 4.83 -6.37
CA ALA A 401 -15.06 3.68 -6.82
C ALA A 401 -14.15 2.56 -7.33
N LYS A 402 -14.40 1.33 -6.89
CA LYS A 402 -13.70 0.11 -7.27
C LYS A 402 -14.66 -0.79 -8.04
N ASP A 403 -14.40 -0.97 -9.33
CA ASP A 403 -15.17 -1.85 -10.20
C ASP A 403 -14.67 -3.29 -10.19
N GLY A 404 -15.40 -4.18 -10.83
CA GLY A 404 -15.02 -5.58 -10.99
C GLY A 404 -15.29 -6.44 -9.76
N VAL A 405 -16.05 -5.93 -8.81
CA VAL A 405 -16.35 -6.58 -7.54
C VAL A 405 -17.44 -7.64 -7.70
N VAL A 406 -17.32 -8.72 -6.97
CA VAL A 406 -18.35 -9.74 -6.76
C VAL A 406 -18.89 -9.60 -5.35
N HIS A 407 -20.20 -9.55 -5.23
CA HIS A 407 -20.88 -9.57 -3.94
C HIS A 407 -21.38 -10.98 -3.65
N VAL A 408 -20.99 -11.55 -2.53
CA VAL A 408 -21.34 -12.90 -2.10
C VAL A 408 -22.12 -12.83 -0.81
N LYS A 409 -23.34 -13.38 -0.81
CA LYS A 409 -24.17 -13.59 0.37
C LYS A 409 -24.13 -15.06 0.76
N ILE A 410 -23.78 -15.32 2.00
CA ILE A 410 -23.61 -16.67 2.56
C ILE A 410 -24.56 -16.78 3.74
N ARG A 411 -25.64 -17.54 3.59
CA ARG A 411 -26.65 -17.74 4.63
C ARG A 411 -26.53 -19.15 5.21
N SER A 412 -26.47 -19.28 6.52
CA SER A 412 -26.38 -20.58 7.18
C SER A 412 -27.57 -21.48 6.81
N MET A 413 -27.30 -22.68 6.31
CA MET A 413 -28.26 -23.78 6.19
C MET A 413 -28.22 -24.60 7.48
N HIS A 414 -29.39 -24.78 8.13
CA HIS A 414 -29.61 -25.69 9.24
C HIS A 414 -28.61 -25.67 10.41
N LYS A 415 -28.90 -24.91 11.46
CA LYS A 415 -28.35 -25.08 12.81
C LYS A 415 -26.84 -25.06 13.01
N ILE A 416 -26.07 -24.58 12.04
CA ILE A 416 -24.67 -24.28 12.31
C ILE A 416 -24.63 -22.94 13.07
N PRO A 417 -24.06 -22.90 14.28
CA PRO A 417 -23.90 -21.64 15.01
C PRO A 417 -23.12 -20.62 14.16
N GLY A 418 -23.52 -19.34 14.20
CA GLY A 418 -22.93 -18.28 13.38
C GLY A 418 -21.40 -18.21 13.46
N TYR A 419 -20.81 -18.46 14.65
CA TYR A 419 -19.35 -18.48 14.82
C TYR A 419 -18.65 -19.59 14.00
N ARG A 420 -19.31 -20.74 13.80
CA ARG A 420 -18.74 -21.84 12.97
C ARG A 420 -18.85 -21.52 11.49
N LEU A 421 -19.88 -20.80 11.08
CA LEU A 421 -19.97 -20.33 9.70
C LEU A 421 -18.87 -19.31 9.42
N LEU A 422 -18.65 -18.35 10.33
CA LEU A 422 -17.57 -17.36 10.26
C LEU A 422 -16.21 -18.04 10.11
N ASP A 423 -15.89 -19.01 10.96
CA ASP A 423 -14.64 -19.74 10.90
C ASP A 423 -14.45 -20.42 9.52
N LYS A 424 -15.45 -21.14 9.04
CA LYS A 424 -15.37 -21.81 7.73
C LYS A 424 -15.17 -20.83 6.58
N VAL A 425 -15.91 -19.74 6.56
CA VAL A 425 -15.83 -18.73 5.52
C VAL A 425 -14.44 -18.11 5.49
N PHE A 426 -14.00 -17.52 6.61
CA PHE A 426 -12.70 -16.84 6.65
C PHE A 426 -11.51 -17.80 6.51
N HIS A 427 -11.64 -19.05 6.99
CA HIS A 427 -10.61 -20.08 6.75
C HIS A 427 -10.48 -20.43 5.26
N SER A 428 -11.60 -20.54 4.52
CA SER A 428 -11.58 -20.80 3.08
C SER A 428 -10.90 -19.66 2.31
N PHE A 429 -11.24 -18.42 2.60
CA PHE A 429 -10.59 -17.25 2.00
C PHE A 429 -9.10 -17.14 2.36
N ALA A 430 -8.73 -17.42 3.62
CA ALA A 430 -7.34 -17.41 4.07
C ALA A 430 -6.50 -18.52 3.42
N ARG A 431 -7.03 -19.74 3.28
CA ARG A 431 -6.36 -20.88 2.64
C ARG A 431 -6.00 -20.59 1.18
N THR A 432 -6.88 -19.93 0.46
CA THR A 432 -6.69 -19.57 -0.95
C THR A 432 -5.99 -18.22 -1.13
N ARG A 433 -5.65 -17.53 -0.03
CA ARG A 433 -5.08 -16.16 -0.04
C ARG A 433 -5.95 -15.16 -0.82
N THR A 434 -7.26 -15.36 -0.81
CA THR A 434 -8.23 -14.47 -1.46
C THR A 434 -8.57 -13.31 -0.52
N SER A 435 -8.34 -12.08 -0.98
CA SER A 435 -8.66 -10.87 -0.21
C SER A 435 -10.16 -10.62 -0.16
N VAL A 436 -10.64 -10.06 0.95
CA VAL A 436 -11.99 -9.53 1.10
C VAL A 436 -11.89 -8.02 1.25
N ASP A 437 -12.59 -7.26 0.40
CA ASP A 437 -12.57 -5.79 0.42
C ASP A 437 -13.53 -5.22 1.46
N LEU A 438 -14.74 -5.79 1.55
CA LEU A 438 -15.75 -5.43 2.55
C LEU A 438 -16.43 -6.68 3.10
N ASP A 439 -16.76 -6.63 4.38
CA ASP A 439 -17.54 -7.66 5.05
C ASP A 439 -18.65 -7.03 5.91
N ALA A 440 -19.77 -7.72 6.00
CA ALA A 440 -20.84 -7.46 6.95
C ALA A 440 -21.39 -8.78 7.47
N VAL A 441 -21.49 -8.90 8.78
CA VAL A 441 -21.87 -10.13 9.48
C VAL A 441 -23.12 -9.89 10.30
N SER A 442 -24.10 -10.78 10.17
CA SER A 442 -25.25 -10.91 11.05
C SER A 442 -25.30 -12.32 11.65
N ASP A 443 -26.31 -12.60 12.48
CA ASP A 443 -26.42 -13.89 13.19
C ASP A 443 -26.42 -15.11 12.24
N ASN A 444 -27.05 -15.00 11.07
CA ASN A 444 -27.24 -16.10 10.13
C ASN A 444 -26.75 -15.81 8.70
N GLU A 445 -26.19 -14.64 8.45
CA GLU A 445 -25.77 -14.23 7.11
C GLU A 445 -24.43 -13.49 7.16
N ILE A 446 -23.56 -13.85 6.23
CA ILE A 446 -22.30 -13.15 5.97
C ILE A 446 -22.39 -12.59 4.56
N SER A 447 -22.15 -11.30 4.42
CA SER A 447 -22.11 -10.57 3.15
C SER A 447 -20.69 -10.13 2.89
N LEU A 448 -20.11 -10.53 1.77
CA LEU A 448 -18.72 -10.24 1.41
C LEU A 448 -18.67 -9.56 0.03
N ALA A 449 -17.70 -8.68 -0.14
CA ALA A 449 -17.36 -8.10 -1.44
C ALA A 449 -15.86 -8.29 -1.71
N THR A 450 -15.51 -8.76 -2.90
CA THR A 450 -14.12 -9.00 -3.34
C THR A 450 -13.96 -8.75 -4.83
N ASP A 451 -12.79 -8.24 -5.24
CA ASP A 451 -12.39 -8.16 -6.66
C ASP A 451 -11.50 -9.35 -7.09
N ASN A 452 -11.03 -10.16 -6.13
CA ASN A 452 -10.22 -11.34 -6.43
C ASN A 452 -11.13 -12.56 -6.73
N ARG A 453 -11.14 -13.00 -7.99
CA ARG A 453 -11.97 -14.07 -8.49
C ARG A 453 -11.23 -15.39 -8.70
N GLU A 454 -9.89 -15.41 -8.57
CA GLU A 454 -9.05 -16.55 -8.97
C GLU A 454 -9.46 -17.87 -8.33
N CYS A 455 -9.72 -17.88 -7.02
CA CYS A 455 -10.12 -19.07 -6.27
C CYS A 455 -11.59 -19.01 -5.80
N LEU A 456 -12.40 -18.06 -6.29
CA LEU A 456 -13.75 -17.83 -5.75
C LEU A 456 -14.65 -19.06 -5.94
N SER A 457 -14.61 -19.73 -7.09
CA SER A 457 -15.39 -20.96 -7.33
C SER A 457 -15.03 -22.06 -6.33
N GLU A 458 -13.73 -22.31 -6.10
CA GLU A 458 -13.27 -23.29 -5.10
C GLU A 458 -13.77 -22.98 -3.69
N ILE A 459 -13.74 -21.69 -3.30
CA ILE A 459 -14.23 -21.24 -2.01
C ILE A 459 -15.74 -21.51 -1.87
N LEU A 460 -16.52 -21.14 -2.89
CA LEU A 460 -17.98 -21.29 -2.88
C LEU A 460 -18.39 -22.76 -2.87
N ASP A 461 -17.74 -23.60 -3.67
CA ASP A 461 -17.97 -25.05 -3.70
C ASP A 461 -17.69 -25.70 -2.33
N GLY A 462 -16.61 -25.27 -1.66
CA GLY A 462 -16.27 -25.73 -0.31
C GLY A 462 -17.26 -25.28 0.77
N LEU A 463 -17.98 -24.18 0.57
CA LEU A 463 -18.96 -23.65 1.50
C LEU A 463 -20.39 -24.11 1.23
N SER A 464 -20.71 -24.55 0.03
CA SER A 464 -22.05 -24.99 -0.41
C SER A 464 -22.69 -26.08 0.47
N PRO A 465 -21.95 -27.03 1.11
CA PRO A 465 -22.54 -27.99 2.03
C PRO A 465 -23.06 -27.39 3.35
N TYR A 466 -22.65 -26.15 3.67
CA TYR A 466 -22.92 -25.50 4.96
C TYR A 466 -23.80 -24.28 4.85
N ALA A 467 -23.92 -23.71 3.66
CA ALA A 467 -24.59 -22.44 3.45
C ALA A 467 -25.32 -22.36 2.11
N ASP A 468 -26.41 -21.63 2.09
CA ASP A 468 -27.05 -21.13 0.87
C ASP A 468 -26.28 -19.89 0.40
N ILE A 469 -25.78 -19.93 -0.85
CA ILE A 469 -24.86 -18.92 -1.37
C ILE A 469 -25.51 -18.23 -2.57
N ALA A 470 -25.63 -16.91 -2.49
CA ALA A 470 -26.03 -16.06 -3.60
C ALA A 470 -24.86 -15.19 -4.03
N VAL A 471 -24.58 -15.17 -5.34
CA VAL A 471 -23.48 -14.41 -5.95
C VAL A 471 -24.06 -13.38 -6.91
N GLU A 472 -23.72 -12.12 -6.72
CA GLU A 472 -24.02 -11.04 -7.65
C GLU A 472 -22.71 -10.50 -8.25
N GLU A 473 -22.56 -10.64 -9.56
CA GLU A 473 -21.44 -10.10 -10.32
C GLU A 473 -21.69 -8.67 -10.81
N ASN A 474 -20.67 -8.06 -11.42
CA ASN A 474 -20.73 -6.69 -11.96
C ASN A 474 -21.14 -5.64 -10.91
N MET A 475 -20.56 -5.77 -9.74
CA MET A 475 -20.76 -4.83 -8.65
C MET A 475 -19.61 -3.82 -8.58
N THR A 476 -19.88 -2.70 -7.93
CA THR A 476 -18.93 -1.62 -7.64
C THR A 476 -18.99 -1.30 -6.17
N ILE A 477 -17.84 -1.12 -5.54
CA ILE A 477 -17.74 -0.48 -4.22
C ILE A 477 -17.57 1.01 -4.45
N VAL A 478 -18.45 1.82 -3.86
CA VAL A 478 -18.29 3.29 -3.78
C VAL A 478 -17.95 3.64 -2.35
N CYS A 479 -16.82 4.29 -2.14
CA CYS A 479 -16.30 4.68 -0.83
C CYS A 479 -16.27 6.20 -0.71
N VAL A 480 -16.93 6.73 0.30
CA VAL A 480 -16.91 8.15 0.68
C VAL A 480 -15.90 8.33 1.81
N VAL A 481 -14.92 9.20 1.60
CA VAL A 481 -13.81 9.42 2.53
C VAL A 481 -13.78 10.85 3.03
N GLY A 482 -13.53 11.02 4.33
CA GLY A 482 -13.39 12.32 5.00
C GLY A 482 -13.48 12.18 6.51
N ASP A 483 -13.51 13.31 7.23
CA ASP A 483 -13.70 13.28 8.69
C ASP A 483 -15.18 13.02 9.00
N LEU A 484 -15.55 11.74 9.10
CA LEU A 484 -16.92 11.27 9.36
C LEU A 484 -17.17 11.03 10.86
N LYS A 485 -16.64 11.86 11.75
CA LYS A 485 -16.76 11.69 13.21
C LYS A 485 -18.20 11.39 13.63
N ARG A 486 -18.32 10.46 14.57
CA ARG A 486 -19.60 9.88 15.08
C ARG A 486 -20.66 10.91 15.50
N ASN A 487 -20.29 12.15 15.79
CA ASN A 487 -21.18 13.16 16.34
C ASN A 487 -21.88 14.05 15.28
N ASP A 488 -21.43 14.03 14.04
CA ASP A 488 -22.11 14.78 12.97
C ASP A 488 -23.12 13.90 12.23
N LYS A 489 -24.29 13.79 12.84
CA LYS A 489 -25.44 13.06 12.25
C LYS A 489 -25.86 13.65 10.91
N SER A 490 -25.62 14.96 10.68
CA SER A 490 -26.07 15.66 9.47
C SER A 490 -25.34 15.14 8.22
N PHE A 491 -24.05 14.87 8.31
CA PHE A 491 -23.26 14.34 7.19
C PHE A 491 -23.66 12.93 6.77
N ARG A 492 -23.87 12.05 7.75
CA ARG A 492 -24.28 10.66 7.46
C ARG A 492 -25.63 10.60 6.79
N HIS A 493 -26.58 11.41 7.24
CA HIS A 493 -27.89 11.51 6.60
C HIS A 493 -27.77 12.03 5.17
N LYS A 494 -26.98 13.08 4.92
CA LYS A 494 -26.76 13.60 3.56
C LYS A 494 -26.18 12.52 2.61
N ILE A 495 -25.19 11.74 3.06
CA ILE A 495 -24.60 10.67 2.25
C ILE A 495 -25.66 9.62 1.91
N ILE A 496 -26.42 9.14 2.90
CA ILE A 496 -27.44 8.11 2.71
C ILE A 496 -28.58 8.65 1.84
N ASP A 497 -29.05 9.87 2.12
CA ASP A 497 -30.11 10.52 1.34
C ASP A 497 -29.73 10.72 -0.13
N SER A 498 -28.48 11.03 -0.41
CA SER A 498 -27.97 11.14 -1.79
C SER A 498 -28.13 9.84 -2.56
N LEU A 499 -28.02 8.70 -1.89
CA LEU A 499 -28.08 7.37 -2.49
C LEU A 499 -29.45 6.70 -2.37
N ARG A 500 -30.47 7.34 -1.78
CA ARG A 500 -31.79 6.72 -1.51
C ARG A 500 -32.51 6.15 -2.73
N LYS A 501 -32.21 6.66 -3.93
CA LYS A 501 -32.79 6.19 -5.20
C LYS A 501 -31.97 5.07 -5.87
N ILE A 502 -30.88 4.66 -5.26
CA ILE A 502 -29.94 3.66 -5.78
C ILE A 502 -30.05 2.40 -4.93
N PRO A 503 -30.33 1.24 -5.53
CA PRO A 503 -30.41 -0.02 -4.79
C PRO A 503 -29.03 -0.41 -4.24
N LEU A 504 -28.84 -0.27 -2.94
CA LEU A 504 -27.63 -0.69 -2.24
C LEU A 504 -27.72 -2.16 -1.84
N ARG A 505 -26.60 -2.89 -1.97
CA ARG A 505 -26.47 -4.29 -1.56
C ARG A 505 -25.88 -4.42 -0.17
N MET A 506 -24.96 -3.53 0.16
CA MET A 506 -24.23 -3.54 1.42
C MET A 506 -23.81 -2.13 1.79
N ILE A 507 -23.77 -1.83 3.07
CA ILE A 507 -23.21 -0.60 3.64
C ILE A 507 -22.22 -1.03 4.72
N SER A 508 -20.99 -0.53 4.62
CA SER A 508 -19.95 -0.76 5.62
C SER A 508 -19.41 0.58 6.13
N TYR A 509 -19.26 0.69 7.43
CA TYR A 509 -18.69 1.87 8.09
C TYR A 509 -17.28 1.56 8.56
N GLY A 510 -16.31 2.31 8.06
CA GLY A 510 -14.93 2.19 8.50
C GLY A 510 -14.61 3.04 9.75
N ASP A 511 -13.32 3.18 10.05
CA ASP A 511 -12.78 3.79 11.29
C ASP A 511 -12.93 5.32 11.36
N ASN A 512 -14.14 5.87 11.29
CA ASN A 512 -14.48 7.29 11.35
C ASN A 512 -14.01 8.15 10.14
N CYS A 513 -13.35 7.58 9.16
CA CYS A 513 -12.89 8.32 7.98
C CYS A 513 -13.54 7.84 6.68
N ASP A 514 -14.32 6.76 6.67
CA ASP A 514 -14.96 6.26 5.47
C ASP A 514 -16.32 5.59 5.71
N VAL A 515 -17.15 5.61 4.68
CA VAL A 515 -18.33 4.76 4.52
C VAL A 515 -18.33 4.22 3.10
N SER A 516 -18.56 2.91 2.98
CA SER A 516 -18.50 2.18 1.71
C SER A 516 -19.84 1.54 1.39
N PHE A 517 -20.21 1.56 0.11
CA PHE A 517 -21.46 1.04 -0.42
C PHE A 517 -21.17 0.06 -1.54
N VAL A 518 -21.86 -1.09 -1.54
CA VAL A 518 -21.86 -2.01 -2.67
C VAL A 518 -23.12 -1.79 -3.48
N LEU A 519 -22.95 -1.53 -4.77
CA LEU A 519 -24.06 -1.28 -5.70
C LEU A 519 -23.73 -1.87 -7.09
N ARG A 520 -24.71 -1.92 -7.99
CA ARG A 520 -24.49 -2.40 -9.36
C ARG A 520 -23.61 -1.42 -10.15
N CYS A 521 -22.71 -1.94 -10.97
CA CYS A 521 -21.84 -1.13 -11.82
C CYS A 521 -22.63 -0.15 -12.72
N ALA A 522 -23.83 -0.54 -13.18
CA ALA A 522 -24.72 0.33 -13.95
C ALA A 522 -25.17 1.60 -13.20
N ASP A 523 -25.20 1.57 -11.87
CA ASP A 523 -25.64 2.70 -11.04
C ASP A 523 -24.45 3.56 -10.54
N LYS A 524 -23.20 3.15 -10.82
CA LYS A 524 -21.97 3.83 -10.39
C LYS A 524 -21.97 5.32 -10.72
N LYS A 525 -22.20 5.67 -11.99
CA LYS A 525 -22.17 7.08 -12.43
C LYS A 525 -23.17 7.92 -11.66
N LYS A 526 -24.41 7.45 -11.52
CA LYS A 526 -25.46 8.15 -10.75
C LYS A 526 -25.06 8.34 -9.28
N ALA A 527 -24.42 7.31 -8.67
CA ALA A 527 -23.97 7.38 -7.29
C ALA A 527 -22.87 8.43 -7.12
N LEU A 528 -21.86 8.42 -7.99
CA LEU A 528 -20.74 9.37 -7.94
C LEU A 528 -21.21 10.82 -8.16
N GLU A 529 -22.10 11.08 -9.13
CA GLU A 529 -22.68 12.39 -9.40
C GLU A 529 -23.52 12.90 -8.22
N ALA A 530 -24.36 12.03 -7.63
CA ALA A 530 -25.21 12.38 -6.49
C ALA A 530 -24.37 12.72 -5.24
N LEU A 531 -23.34 11.94 -4.94
CA LEU A 531 -22.43 12.19 -3.82
C LEU A 531 -21.58 13.45 -4.05
N ASN A 532 -21.10 13.67 -5.28
CA ASN A 532 -20.33 14.86 -5.62
C ASN A 532 -21.13 16.15 -5.37
N SER A 533 -22.37 16.19 -5.86
CA SER A 533 -23.24 17.36 -5.72
C SER A 533 -23.67 17.65 -4.29
N SER A 534 -23.92 16.60 -3.50
CA SER A 534 -24.55 16.75 -2.19
C SER A 534 -23.58 16.84 -1.03
N CYS A 535 -22.38 16.27 -1.16
CA CYS A 535 -21.47 16.08 -0.03
C CYS A 535 -20.07 16.61 -0.24
N VAL A 536 -19.59 16.68 -1.48
CA VAL A 536 -18.18 16.97 -1.76
C VAL A 536 -17.97 18.42 -2.22
N LEU A 537 -18.89 19.00 -2.97
CA LEU A 537 -18.81 20.38 -3.44
C LEU A 537 -19.32 21.42 -2.43
N GLN A 538 -19.87 20.98 -1.29
CA GLN A 538 -20.29 21.84 -0.18
C GLN A 538 -19.20 21.88 0.90
#